data_d25b872f6cd2f9878b2ce7a4367ef8bd
#
_entry.id   d25b872f6cd2f9878b2ce7a4367ef8bd
#
_cell.length_a   1.000
_cell.length_b   1.000
_cell.length_c   1.000
_cell.angle_alpha   90.00
_cell.angle_beta   90.00
_cell.angle_gamma   90.00
#
_symmetry.space_group_name_H-M   'P 1'
#
loop_
_entity.id
_entity.type
_entity.pdbx_description
1 polymer ?
#
loop_
_entity_poly.entity_id
_entity_poly.type
_entity_poly.pdbx_seq_one_letter_code
_entity_poly.pdbx_strand_id
1 'polypeptide(L)'
;MVELDSLKETLENMVDFTETRFNDTINSLKANIFDIEHDDSIDNEERKSALEPYFSELEKYQFQRYSSRNNYIICIYSICESVLASICADNNIKLLKETNSKREPKQCSNTNGRKNKANVNYYMND
;
A
#
# COMPACT_ATOMS: atom_id res chain seq x y z
N MET A 1 17.44 -7.61 -20.50
CA MET A 1 16.13 -7.29 -21.14
C MET A 1 15.09 -8.35 -20.88
N VAL A 2 15.39 -9.63 -21.12
CA VAL A 2 14.46 -10.76 -20.85
C VAL A 2 14.11 -10.87 -19.37
N GLU A 3 15.05 -10.62 -18.49
CA GLU A 3 14.81 -10.65 -17.03
C GLU A 3 13.90 -9.53 -16.55
N LEU A 4 13.98 -8.35 -17.17
CA LEU A 4 13.16 -7.20 -16.81
C LEU A 4 11.69 -7.41 -17.19
N ASP A 5 11.45 -7.96 -18.37
CA ASP A 5 10.10 -8.28 -18.83
C ASP A 5 9.45 -9.37 -17.98
N SER A 6 10.23 -10.38 -17.60
CA SER A 6 9.78 -11.46 -16.70
C SER A 6 9.44 -10.91 -15.30
N LEU A 7 10.25 -10.01 -14.77
CA LEU A 7 10.00 -9.33 -13.49
C LEU A 7 8.75 -8.48 -13.54
N LYS A 8 8.56 -7.73 -14.61
CA LYS A 8 7.37 -6.91 -14.84
C LYS A 8 6.11 -7.78 -14.85
N GLU A 9 6.11 -8.86 -15.64
CA GLU A 9 4.98 -9.80 -15.74
C GLU A 9 4.66 -10.42 -14.37
N THR A 10 5.68 -10.87 -13.64
CA THR A 10 5.51 -11.43 -12.29
C THR A 10 4.87 -10.41 -11.35
N LEU A 11 5.35 -9.17 -11.38
CA LEU A 11 4.84 -8.09 -10.53
C LEU A 11 3.38 -7.76 -10.87
N GLU A 12 3.06 -7.63 -12.15
CA GLU A 12 1.68 -7.38 -12.62
C GLU A 12 0.74 -8.50 -12.18
N ASN A 13 1.14 -9.76 -12.31
CA ASN A 13 0.36 -10.91 -11.88
C ASN A 13 0.14 -10.91 -10.37
N MET A 14 1.14 -10.58 -9.58
CA MET A 14 1.02 -10.47 -8.12
C MET A 14 0.06 -9.35 -7.71
N VAL A 15 0.17 -8.19 -8.35
CA VAL A 15 -0.73 -7.06 -8.09
C VAL A 15 -2.16 -7.43 -8.44
N ASP A 16 -2.40 -7.98 -9.63
CA ASP A 16 -3.73 -8.37 -10.09
C ASP A 16 -4.36 -9.43 -9.16
N PHE A 17 -3.61 -10.43 -8.76
CA PHE A 17 -4.06 -11.46 -7.83
C PHE A 17 -4.46 -10.86 -6.48
N THR A 18 -3.62 -10.01 -5.92
CA THR A 18 -3.85 -9.39 -4.62
C THR A 18 -5.02 -8.41 -4.67
N GLU A 19 -5.09 -7.56 -5.70
CA GLU A 19 -6.18 -6.60 -5.87
C GLU A 19 -7.52 -7.31 -6.06
N THR A 20 -7.56 -8.36 -6.88
CA THR A 20 -8.78 -9.16 -7.08
C THR A 20 -9.26 -9.75 -5.77
N ARG A 21 -8.36 -10.32 -4.98
CA ARG A 21 -8.69 -10.91 -3.69
C ARG A 21 -9.25 -9.89 -2.70
N PHE A 22 -8.63 -8.71 -2.61
CA PHE A 22 -9.14 -7.63 -1.75
C PHE A 22 -10.50 -7.12 -2.23
N ASN A 23 -10.65 -6.92 -3.53
CA ASN A 23 -11.91 -6.44 -4.11
C ASN A 23 -13.04 -7.45 -3.87
N ASP A 24 -12.81 -8.73 -4.05
CA ASP A 24 -13.82 -9.78 -3.81
C ASP A 24 -14.24 -9.79 -2.33
N THR A 25 -13.30 -9.72 -1.42
CA THR A 25 -13.59 -9.69 0.02
C THR A 25 -14.35 -8.42 0.41
N ILE A 26 -13.92 -7.26 -0.05
CA ILE A 26 -14.57 -5.97 0.23
C ILE A 26 -15.99 -5.95 -0.37
N ASN A 27 -16.17 -6.42 -1.58
CA ASN A 27 -17.49 -6.48 -2.22
C ASN A 27 -18.42 -7.44 -1.49
N SER A 28 -17.91 -8.57 -1.02
CA SER A 28 -18.67 -9.53 -0.20
C SER A 28 -19.13 -8.90 1.12
N LEU A 29 -18.24 -8.17 1.81
CA LEU A 29 -18.57 -7.43 3.03
C LEU A 29 -19.62 -6.35 2.78
N LYS A 30 -19.48 -5.59 1.70
CA LYS A 30 -20.45 -4.57 1.31
C LYS A 30 -21.82 -5.15 0.99
N ALA A 31 -21.87 -6.32 0.35
CA ALA A 31 -23.11 -7.02 0.09
C ALA A 31 -23.80 -7.47 1.39
N ASN A 32 -23.05 -8.00 2.34
CA ASN A 32 -23.58 -8.38 3.67
C ASN A 32 -24.09 -7.15 4.44
N ILE A 33 -23.37 -6.05 4.39
CA ILE A 33 -23.79 -4.77 5.01
C ILE A 33 -25.10 -4.30 4.38
N PHE A 34 -25.19 -4.32 3.06
CA PHE A 34 -26.40 -3.94 2.34
C PHE A 34 -27.61 -4.79 2.76
N ASP A 35 -27.44 -6.11 2.85
CA ASP A 35 -28.50 -7.04 3.25
C ASP A 35 -28.98 -6.74 4.67
N ILE A 36 -28.08 -6.46 5.60
CA ILE A 36 -28.43 -6.11 6.98
C ILE A 36 -29.13 -4.75 7.06
N GLU A 37 -28.66 -3.75 6.32
CA GLU A 37 -29.25 -2.41 6.28
C GLU A 37 -30.70 -2.42 5.74
N HIS A 38 -30.99 -3.34 4.84
CA HIS A 38 -32.30 -3.46 4.19
C HIS A 38 -33.17 -4.59 4.77
N ASP A 39 -32.76 -5.19 5.86
CA ASP A 39 -33.55 -6.22 6.55
C ASP A 39 -34.58 -5.57 7.47
N ASP A 40 -35.84 -5.64 7.05
CA ASP A 40 -36.97 -5.08 7.80
C ASP A 40 -37.39 -5.94 9.00
N SER A 41 -36.86 -7.14 9.12
CA SER A 41 -37.22 -8.08 10.21
C SER A 41 -36.53 -7.78 11.53
N ILE A 42 -35.49 -6.93 11.54
CA ILE A 42 -34.70 -6.59 12.73
C ILE A 42 -34.92 -5.13 13.13
N ASP A 43 -34.84 -4.83 14.41
CA ASP A 43 -34.95 -3.46 14.90
C ASP A 43 -33.63 -2.68 14.72
N ASN A 44 -33.66 -1.37 15.02
CA ASN A 44 -32.51 -0.50 14.82
C ASN A 44 -31.30 -0.86 15.71
N GLU A 45 -31.53 -1.32 16.92
CA GLU A 45 -30.46 -1.70 17.84
C GLU A 45 -29.79 -3.01 17.42
N GLU A 46 -30.59 -3.98 17.02
CA GLU A 46 -30.09 -5.23 16.44
C GLU A 46 -29.31 -4.97 15.15
N ARG A 47 -29.81 -4.06 14.31
CA ARG A 47 -29.13 -3.68 13.07
C ARG A 47 -27.77 -3.06 13.34
N LYS A 48 -27.66 -2.13 14.28
CA LYS A 48 -26.37 -1.54 14.68
C LYS A 48 -25.39 -2.59 15.18
N SER A 49 -25.85 -3.47 16.07
CA SER A 49 -25.02 -4.54 16.63
C SER A 49 -24.54 -5.52 15.56
N ALA A 50 -25.39 -5.82 14.57
CA ALA A 50 -25.05 -6.71 13.47
C ALA A 50 -24.07 -6.07 12.49
N LEU A 51 -24.16 -4.75 12.28
CA LEU A 51 -23.30 -4.02 11.33
C LEU A 51 -21.89 -3.75 11.86
N GLU A 52 -21.73 -3.59 13.15
CA GLU A 52 -20.45 -3.20 13.75
C GLU A 52 -19.27 -4.11 13.37
N PRO A 53 -19.38 -5.46 13.48
CA PRO A 53 -18.28 -6.33 13.06
C PRO A 53 -17.98 -6.25 11.57
N TYR A 54 -18.98 -6.03 10.72
CA TYR A 54 -18.77 -5.89 9.27
C TYR A 54 -18.05 -4.60 8.92
N PHE A 55 -18.37 -3.50 9.56
CA PHE A 55 -17.67 -2.23 9.37
C PHE A 55 -16.21 -2.32 9.85
N SER A 56 -15.96 -2.97 10.97
CA SER A 56 -14.62 -3.21 11.49
C SER A 56 -13.78 -4.04 10.53
N GLU A 57 -14.34 -5.13 9.98
CA GLU A 57 -13.70 -5.94 8.96
C GLU A 57 -13.45 -5.17 7.67
N LEU A 58 -14.40 -4.36 7.23
CA LEU A 58 -14.27 -3.53 6.03
C LEU A 58 -13.11 -2.55 6.16
N GLU A 59 -13.00 -1.83 7.27
CA GLU A 59 -11.88 -0.92 7.54
C GLU A 59 -10.54 -1.65 7.52
N LYS A 60 -10.48 -2.81 8.15
CA LYS A 60 -9.29 -3.65 8.19
C LYS A 60 -8.82 -4.03 6.78
N TYR A 61 -9.72 -4.51 5.93
CA TYR A 61 -9.37 -4.90 4.57
C TYR A 61 -9.03 -3.72 3.67
N GLN A 62 -9.69 -2.59 3.83
CA GLN A 62 -9.35 -1.36 3.13
C GLN A 62 -7.96 -0.88 3.51
N PHE A 63 -7.61 -0.93 4.78
CA PHE A 63 -6.27 -0.59 5.26
C PHE A 63 -5.21 -1.55 4.72
N GLN A 64 -5.48 -2.85 4.74
CA GLN A 64 -4.56 -3.86 4.20
C GLN A 64 -4.33 -3.66 2.69
N ARG A 65 -5.38 -3.35 1.94
CA ARG A 65 -5.27 -3.04 0.52
C ARG A 65 -4.38 -1.82 0.27
N TYR A 66 -4.58 -0.76 1.04
CA TYR A 66 -3.76 0.44 0.98
C TYR A 66 -2.29 0.13 1.27
N SER A 67 -2.01 -0.60 2.35
CA SER A 67 -0.66 -1.00 2.73
C SER A 67 0.00 -1.87 1.65
N SER A 68 -0.74 -2.80 1.07
CA SER A 68 -0.27 -3.65 -0.02
C SER A 68 0.13 -2.83 -1.24
N ARG A 69 -0.68 -1.87 -1.63
CA ARG A 69 -0.38 -0.96 -2.75
C ARG A 69 0.89 -0.15 -2.51
N ASN A 70 1.08 0.36 -1.30
CA ASN A 70 2.30 1.08 -0.93
C ASN A 70 3.53 0.18 -1.00
N ASN A 71 3.42 -1.06 -0.56
CA ASN A 71 4.52 -2.03 -0.66
C ASN A 71 4.91 -2.31 -2.11
N TYR A 72 3.95 -2.41 -3.02
CA TYR A 72 4.23 -2.57 -4.45
C TYR A 72 4.97 -1.37 -5.02
N ILE A 73 4.57 -0.15 -4.65
CA ILE A 73 5.26 1.08 -5.08
C ILE A 73 6.71 1.07 -4.61
N ILE A 74 6.96 0.69 -3.37
CA ILE A 74 8.32 0.58 -2.80
C ILE A 74 9.12 -0.47 -3.56
N CYS A 75 8.54 -1.63 -3.88
CA CYS A 75 9.19 -2.67 -4.67
C CYS A 75 9.57 -2.20 -6.06
N ILE A 76 8.65 -1.53 -6.75
CA ILE A 76 8.90 -0.96 -8.09
C ILE A 76 10.03 0.05 -8.03
N TYR A 77 10.02 0.93 -7.05
CA TYR A 77 11.08 1.92 -6.86
C TYR A 77 12.45 1.25 -6.63
N SER A 78 12.51 0.24 -5.78
CA SER A 78 13.74 -0.52 -5.50
C SER A 78 14.27 -1.24 -6.74
N ILE A 79 13.39 -1.80 -7.56
CA ILE A 79 13.77 -2.43 -8.83
C ILE A 79 14.35 -1.38 -9.79
N CYS A 80 13.71 -0.22 -9.92
CA CYS A 80 14.20 0.87 -10.76
C CYS A 80 15.59 1.36 -10.31
N GLU A 81 15.80 1.52 -9.02
CA GLU A 81 17.11 1.88 -8.46
C GLU A 81 18.18 0.85 -8.81
N SER A 82 17.86 -0.44 -8.66
CA SER A 82 18.79 -1.54 -8.95
C SER A 82 19.15 -1.58 -10.44
N VAL A 83 18.18 -1.38 -11.32
CA VAL A 83 18.39 -1.34 -12.78
C VAL A 83 19.28 -0.15 -13.16
N LEU A 84 18.99 1.04 -12.60
CA LEU A 84 19.80 2.23 -12.85
C LEU A 84 21.24 2.05 -12.36
N ALA A 85 21.42 1.47 -11.18
CA ALA A 85 22.74 1.17 -10.63
C ALA A 85 23.53 0.21 -11.53
N SER A 86 22.88 -0.81 -12.08
CA SER A 86 23.50 -1.75 -13.03
C SER A 86 23.90 -1.06 -14.32
N ILE A 87 23.02 -0.22 -14.89
CA ILE A 87 23.31 0.54 -16.12
C ILE A 87 24.49 1.48 -15.89
N CYS A 88 24.54 2.18 -14.77
CA CYS A 88 25.63 3.08 -14.43
C CYS A 88 26.96 2.33 -14.26
N ALA A 89 26.93 1.17 -13.63
CA ALA A 89 28.13 0.32 -13.47
C ALA A 89 28.63 -0.17 -14.81
N ASP A 90 27.76 -0.64 -15.70
CA ASP A 90 28.11 -1.15 -17.03
C ASP A 90 28.71 -0.07 -17.92
N ASN A 91 28.31 1.19 -17.74
CA ASN A 91 28.79 2.32 -18.52
C ASN A 91 29.87 3.14 -17.81
N ASN A 92 30.38 2.67 -16.67
CA ASN A 92 31.37 3.39 -15.84
C ASN A 92 30.93 4.82 -15.45
N ILE A 93 29.64 5.04 -15.30
CA ILE A 93 29.08 6.31 -14.89
C ILE A 93 29.08 6.39 -13.37
N LYS A 94 29.72 7.41 -12.82
CA LYS A 94 29.69 7.66 -11.37
C LYS A 94 28.30 8.12 -10.95
N LEU A 95 27.66 7.36 -10.08
CA LEU A 95 26.41 7.76 -9.47
C LEU A 95 26.60 8.98 -8.58
N LEU A 96 25.66 9.93 -8.64
CA LEU A 96 25.60 11.13 -7.81
C LEU A 96 25.42 10.83 -6.30
N LYS A 97 25.46 9.56 -5.90
CA LYS A 97 25.38 9.12 -4.49
C LYS A 97 26.43 9.76 -3.60
N GLU A 98 27.62 10.03 -4.13
CA GLU A 98 28.70 10.65 -3.35
C GLU A 98 28.39 12.08 -2.91
N THR A 99 27.61 12.81 -3.70
CA THR A 99 27.20 14.17 -3.38
C THR A 99 26.03 14.23 -2.42
N ASN A 100 25.16 13.23 -2.45
CA ASN A 100 24.01 13.14 -1.56
C ASN A 100 24.37 12.58 -0.18
N SER A 101 25.32 11.64 -0.09
CA SER A 101 25.74 11.06 1.19
C SER A 101 26.39 12.08 2.14
N LYS A 102 26.97 13.16 1.62
CA LYS A 102 27.53 14.25 2.43
C LYS A 102 26.47 15.21 2.99
N ARG A 103 25.26 15.20 2.45
CA ARG A 103 24.14 16.07 2.89
C ARG A 103 23.14 15.34 3.79
N GLU A 104 23.01 14.02 3.66
CA GLU A 104 22.04 13.23 4.40
C GLU A 104 22.18 13.25 5.93
N PRO A 105 23.39 13.21 6.54
CA PRO A 105 23.49 13.18 8.00
C PRO A 105 22.96 14.42 8.70
N LYS A 106 22.94 15.57 8.03
CA LYS A 106 22.43 16.84 8.62
C LYS A 106 20.94 17.04 8.47
N GLN A 107 20.31 16.42 7.44
CA GLN A 107 18.88 16.55 7.20
C GLN A 107 18.07 15.48 7.95
N CYS A 108 18.61 14.28 8.13
CA CYS A 108 17.92 13.20 8.82
C CYS A 108 17.69 13.49 10.31
N SER A 109 18.58 14.21 10.99
CA SER A 109 18.43 14.52 12.41
C SER A 109 17.32 15.53 12.71
N ASN A 110 16.97 16.40 11.77
CA ASN A 110 15.96 17.45 11.96
C ASN A 110 14.57 17.08 11.44
N THR A 111 14.46 16.08 10.58
CA THR A 111 13.19 15.72 9.93
C THR A 111 12.54 14.46 10.49
N ASN A 112 13.24 13.62 11.23
CA ASN A 112 12.71 12.37 11.75
C ASN A 112 11.52 12.55 12.70
N GLY A 113 11.57 13.55 13.57
CA GLY A 113 10.47 13.86 14.48
C GLY A 113 9.23 14.42 13.78
N ARG A 114 9.42 15.17 12.69
CA ARG A 114 8.31 15.74 11.91
C ARG A 114 7.66 14.73 10.96
N LYS A 115 8.46 13.83 10.38
CA LYS A 115 7.94 12.78 9.50
C LYS A 115 7.07 11.79 10.25
N ASN A 116 7.44 11.44 11.48
CA ASN A 116 6.64 10.52 12.30
C ASN A 116 5.28 11.12 12.68
N LYS A 117 5.22 12.43 12.98
CA LYS A 117 3.96 13.12 13.26
C LYS A 117 3.07 13.23 12.02
N ALA A 118 3.65 13.50 10.86
CA ALA A 118 2.90 13.58 9.60
C ALA A 118 2.33 12.21 9.19
N ASN A 119 3.06 11.13 9.42
CA ASN A 119 2.58 9.78 9.13
C ASN A 119 1.41 9.36 10.02
N VAL A 120 1.44 9.68 11.30
CA VAL A 120 0.34 9.39 12.22
C VAL A 120 -0.93 10.15 11.81
N ASN A 121 -0.82 11.41 11.43
CA ASN A 121 -1.95 12.21 10.95
C ASN A 121 -2.52 11.70 9.62
N TYR A 122 -1.68 11.20 8.74
CA TYR A 122 -2.10 10.65 7.45
C TYR A 122 -2.96 9.39 7.61
N TYR A 123 -2.60 8.50 8.53
CA TYR A 123 -3.37 7.28 8.81
C TYR A 123 -4.69 7.55 9.55
N MET A 124 -4.81 8.64 10.29
CA MET A 124 -6.03 8.99 11.00
C MET A 124 -7.08 9.68 10.12
N ASN A 125 -6.70 10.23 8.97
CA ASN A 125 -7.60 10.98 8.08
C ASN A 125 -8.18 10.14 6.93
N ASP A 126 -7.78 8.89 6.80
CA ASP A 126 -8.32 7.95 5.83
C ASP A 126 -9.40 7.09 6.49
#